data_2dec34356321692a709eb3b61b97b694
#
_entry.id   2dec34356321692a709eb3b61b97b694
#
_cell.length_a   1.000
_cell.length_b   1.000
_cell.length_c   1.000
_cell.angle_alpha   90.00
_cell.angle_beta   90.00
_cell.angle_gamma   90.00
#
_symmetry.space_group_name_H-M   'P 1'
#
loop_
_entity.id
_entity.type
_entity.pdbx_description
1 polymer ?
#
loop_
_entity_poly.entity_id
_entity_poly.type
_entity_poly.pdbx_seq_one_letter_code
_entity_poly.pdbx_strand_id
1 'polypeptide(L)'
;MIGHADERETEEFVEDLKKARRATEFLDDHEFSDRTLSEYLNQLLEEKGLERKDVVKAAGINDIYGYDIFTSKKKRHPGRNYLISLAFTMGLTCRECDRLLKLADRSVLYPKNRRDAIIMFCLERHTTFDEVNMELYRRGEETLTKKD
;
A
#
# COMPACT_ATOMS: atom_id res chain seq x y z
N MET A 1 14.31 4.95 -9.93
CA MET A 1 13.87 6.13 -9.18
C MET A 1 12.64 5.80 -8.35
N ILE A 2 12.68 6.15 -7.10
CA ILE A 2 11.60 5.90 -6.15
C ILE A 2 10.52 6.95 -6.37
N GLY A 3 9.26 6.62 -6.07
CA GLY A 3 8.15 7.57 -6.19
C GLY A 3 8.30 8.79 -5.27
N HIS A 4 7.67 9.90 -5.63
CA HIS A 4 7.77 11.17 -4.91
C HIS A 4 7.43 11.07 -3.43
N ALA A 5 6.41 10.28 -3.08
CA ALA A 5 5.98 10.12 -1.68
C ALA A 5 7.07 9.45 -0.84
N ASP A 6 7.75 8.45 -1.41
CA ASP A 6 8.83 7.75 -0.73
C ASP A 6 10.05 8.64 -0.53
N GLU A 7 10.43 9.39 -1.55
CA GLU A 7 11.54 10.34 -1.46
C GLU A 7 11.30 11.39 -0.39
N ARG A 8 10.08 11.92 -0.32
CA ARG A 8 9.70 12.91 0.68
C ARG A 8 9.77 12.37 2.10
N GLU A 9 9.26 11.16 2.33
CA GLU A 9 9.32 10.53 3.65
C GLU A 9 10.77 10.34 4.10
N THR A 10 11.61 9.89 3.18
CA THR A 10 13.03 9.68 3.47
C THR A 10 13.75 10.99 3.78
N GLU A 11 13.48 12.04 3.01
CA GLU A 11 14.07 13.37 3.22
C GLU A 11 13.64 13.97 4.55
N GLU A 12 12.36 13.89 4.91
CA GLU A 12 11.85 14.36 6.19
C GLU A 12 12.51 13.63 7.36
N PHE A 13 12.67 12.32 7.25
CA PHE A 13 13.34 11.51 8.26
C PHE A 13 14.78 11.92 8.46
N VAL A 14 15.52 12.15 7.38
CA VAL A 14 16.91 12.59 7.41
C VAL A 14 17.03 13.98 8.06
N GLU A 15 16.11 14.89 7.70
CA GLU A 15 16.08 16.22 8.30
C GLU A 15 15.85 16.15 9.81
N ASP A 16 14.90 15.34 10.26
CA ASP A 16 14.62 15.18 11.68
C ASP A 16 15.79 14.56 12.43
N LEU A 17 16.46 13.59 11.82
CA LEU A 17 17.66 12.97 12.39
C LEU A 17 18.76 14.01 12.60
N LYS A 18 18.98 14.88 11.61
CA LYS A 18 20.00 15.95 11.71
C LYS A 18 19.67 16.97 12.76
N LYS A 19 18.39 17.24 13.01
CA LYS A 19 17.94 18.22 14.02
C LYS A 19 17.93 17.64 15.42
N ALA A 20 17.85 16.32 15.57
CA ALA A 20 17.81 15.68 16.88
C ALA A 20 19.11 15.85 17.62
N ARG A 21 19.03 16.25 18.88
CA ARG A 21 20.19 16.46 19.76
C ARG A 21 20.76 15.16 20.28
N ARG A 22 19.94 14.15 20.41
CA ARG A 22 20.27 12.84 20.96
C ARG A 22 19.51 11.77 20.22
N ALA A 23 20.09 10.56 20.19
CA ALA A 23 19.42 9.41 19.57
C ALA A 23 18.08 9.12 20.25
N THR A 24 17.99 9.25 21.56
CA THR A 24 16.76 9.02 22.31
C THR A 24 15.66 10.01 21.90
N GLU A 25 16.01 11.26 21.67
CA GLU A 25 15.07 12.28 21.22
C GLU A 25 14.48 11.91 19.86
N PHE A 26 15.34 11.50 18.93
CA PHE A 26 14.90 11.06 17.59
C PHE A 26 14.02 9.81 17.67
N LEU A 27 14.43 8.83 18.49
CA LEU A 27 13.70 7.57 18.65
C LEU A 27 12.32 7.78 19.30
N ASP A 28 12.21 8.73 20.23
CA ASP A 28 10.94 9.04 20.88
C ASP A 28 9.96 9.76 19.96
N ASP A 29 10.48 10.61 19.07
CA ASP A 29 9.67 11.43 18.17
C ASP A 29 9.24 10.68 16.91
N HIS A 30 9.87 9.56 16.58
CA HIS A 30 9.61 8.81 15.35
C HIS A 30 9.23 7.38 15.61
N GLU A 31 8.25 6.90 14.84
CA GLU A 31 7.93 5.49 14.80
C GLU A 31 8.95 4.76 13.95
N PHE A 32 9.80 3.97 14.59
CA PHE A 32 10.66 3.03 13.90
C PHE A 32 9.90 1.73 13.76
N SER A 33 9.78 1.31 12.55
CA SER A 33 8.82 0.29 12.24
C SER A 33 9.42 -1.10 12.28
N ASP A 34 9.19 -1.79 13.39
CA ASP A 34 9.12 -3.25 13.39
C ASP A 34 7.74 -3.70 12.94
N ARG A 35 6.92 -2.76 12.48
CA ARG A 35 5.54 -3.01 12.10
C ARG A 35 5.49 -3.99 10.93
N THR A 36 4.67 -5.03 11.09
CA THR A 36 4.45 -5.98 10.01
C THR A 36 3.39 -5.45 9.07
N LEU A 37 3.32 -6.05 7.89
CA LEU A 37 2.27 -5.74 6.93
C LEU A 37 0.88 -5.93 7.55
N SER A 38 0.66 -7.04 8.27
CA SER A 38 -0.63 -7.32 8.89
C SER A 38 -1.01 -6.28 9.94
N GLU A 39 -0.05 -5.83 10.74
CA GLU A 39 -0.31 -4.80 11.75
C GLU A 39 -0.72 -3.48 11.10
N TYR A 40 -0.04 -3.08 10.03
CA TYR A 40 -0.40 -1.86 9.32
C TYR A 40 -1.77 -1.96 8.65
N LEU A 41 -2.05 -3.10 8.02
CA LEU A 41 -3.37 -3.34 7.41
C LEU A 41 -4.49 -3.25 8.42
N ASN A 42 -4.31 -3.86 9.61
CA ASN A 42 -5.32 -3.80 10.67
C ASN A 42 -5.48 -2.39 11.24
N GLN A 43 -4.40 -1.64 11.34
CA GLN A 43 -4.46 -0.23 11.73
C GLN A 43 -5.30 0.56 10.74
N LEU A 44 -5.11 0.35 9.45
CA LEU A 44 -5.88 1.03 8.41
C LEU A 44 -7.36 0.65 8.46
N LEU A 45 -7.68 -0.61 8.69
CA LEU A 45 -9.08 -1.05 8.86
C LEU A 45 -9.74 -0.28 10.00
N GLU A 46 -9.07 -0.19 11.14
CA GLU A 46 -9.59 0.49 12.31
C GLU A 46 -9.78 1.99 12.05
N GLU A 47 -8.75 2.64 11.52
CA GLU A 47 -8.81 4.08 11.23
C GLU A 47 -9.92 4.44 10.25
N LYS A 48 -10.19 3.58 9.29
CA LYS A 48 -11.17 3.83 8.23
C LYS A 48 -12.53 3.20 8.50
N GLY A 49 -12.68 2.49 9.62
CA GLY A 49 -13.94 1.84 9.97
C GLY A 49 -14.35 0.74 9.01
N LEU A 50 -13.38 -0.03 8.52
CA LEU A 50 -13.60 -1.07 7.51
C LEU A 50 -13.49 -2.47 8.12
N GLU A 51 -14.17 -3.42 7.51
CA GLU A 51 -14.12 -4.83 7.88
C GLU A 51 -13.22 -5.59 6.92
N ARG A 52 -12.34 -6.43 7.46
CA ARG A 52 -11.44 -7.26 6.64
C ARG A 52 -12.19 -8.07 5.58
N LYS A 53 -13.27 -8.74 5.97
CA LYS A 53 -14.04 -9.59 5.05
C LYS A 53 -14.53 -8.82 3.84
N ASP A 54 -14.99 -7.61 4.06
CA ASP A 54 -15.55 -6.78 3.00
C ASP A 54 -14.49 -6.35 1.99
N VAL A 55 -13.34 -5.86 2.48
CA VAL A 55 -12.28 -5.38 1.60
C VAL A 55 -11.62 -6.52 0.83
N VAL A 56 -11.44 -7.66 1.47
CA VAL A 56 -10.88 -8.86 0.83
C VAL A 56 -11.81 -9.36 -0.27
N LYS A 57 -13.09 -9.47 0.01
CA LYS A 57 -14.08 -9.91 -0.95
C LYS A 57 -14.18 -8.95 -2.14
N ALA A 58 -14.22 -7.65 -1.86
CA ALA A 58 -14.30 -6.63 -2.90
C ALA A 58 -13.09 -6.65 -3.82
N ALA A 59 -11.92 -7.02 -3.30
CA ALA A 59 -10.69 -7.13 -4.08
C ALA A 59 -10.60 -8.44 -4.87
N GLY A 60 -11.58 -9.32 -4.73
CA GLY A 60 -11.55 -10.62 -5.40
C GLY A 60 -10.47 -11.57 -4.88
N ILE A 61 -10.01 -11.35 -3.66
CA ILE A 61 -8.98 -12.18 -3.03
C ILE A 61 -9.66 -13.35 -2.31
N ASN A 62 -9.07 -14.54 -2.44
CA ASN A 62 -9.55 -15.73 -1.75
C ASN A 62 -9.59 -15.48 -0.22
N ASP A 63 -10.66 -15.91 0.45
CA ASP A 63 -10.89 -15.66 1.87
C ASP A 63 -9.76 -16.19 2.75
N ILE A 64 -9.23 -17.36 2.45
CA ILE A 64 -8.16 -17.97 3.24
C ILE A 64 -6.88 -17.18 3.07
N TYR A 65 -6.55 -16.80 1.86
CA TYR A 65 -5.37 -16.01 1.57
C TYR A 65 -5.48 -14.61 2.17
N GLY A 66 -6.66 -13.99 2.05
CA GLY A 66 -6.92 -12.69 2.66
C GLY A 66 -6.78 -12.73 4.17
N TYR A 67 -7.34 -13.74 4.81
CA TYR A 67 -7.19 -13.95 6.25
C TYR A 67 -5.70 -14.03 6.63
N ASP A 68 -4.93 -14.82 5.88
CA ASP A 68 -3.49 -14.98 6.13
C ASP A 68 -2.74 -13.65 6.03
N ILE A 69 -3.03 -12.84 5.00
CA ILE A 69 -2.39 -11.54 4.83
C ILE A 69 -2.62 -10.63 6.05
N PHE A 70 -3.85 -10.63 6.57
CA PHE A 70 -4.23 -9.73 7.67
C PHE A 70 -3.89 -10.24 9.06
N THR A 71 -3.61 -11.53 9.22
CA THR A 71 -3.42 -12.13 10.54
C THR A 71 -2.06 -12.76 10.78
N SER A 72 -1.26 -12.95 9.73
CA SER A 72 0.04 -13.59 9.88
C SER A 72 1.00 -12.75 10.72
N LYS A 73 1.60 -13.38 11.71
CA LYS A 73 2.67 -12.76 12.51
C LYS A 73 4.03 -12.90 11.85
N LYS A 74 4.13 -13.76 10.84
CA LYS A 74 5.35 -13.94 10.07
C LYS A 74 5.40 -12.88 8.97
N LYS A 75 6.64 -12.52 8.61
CA LYS A 75 6.83 -11.62 7.47
C LYS A 75 6.29 -12.28 6.21
N ARG A 76 5.39 -11.59 5.52
CA ARG A 76 4.77 -12.07 4.30
C ARG A 76 5.10 -11.12 3.15
N HIS A 77 5.15 -11.69 1.96
CA HIS A 77 5.40 -10.95 0.72
C HIS A 77 4.27 -11.23 -0.27
N PRO A 78 3.05 -10.76 0.00
CA PRO A 78 1.95 -10.94 -0.96
C PRO A 78 2.30 -10.29 -2.28
N GLY A 79 1.72 -10.81 -3.36
CA GLY A 79 1.93 -10.24 -4.67
C GLY A 79 1.54 -8.77 -4.75
N ARG A 80 2.25 -8.02 -5.56
CA ARG A 80 2.05 -6.58 -5.71
C ARG A 80 0.62 -6.23 -6.08
N ASN A 81 0.01 -6.98 -7.00
CA ASN A 81 -1.36 -6.75 -7.44
C ASN A 81 -2.37 -6.91 -6.30
N TYR A 82 -2.15 -7.87 -5.40
CA TYR A 82 -3.03 -8.05 -4.25
C TYR A 82 -3.03 -6.84 -3.34
N LEU A 83 -1.86 -6.30 -3.07
CA LEU A 83 -1.71 -5.12 -2.20
C LEU A 83 -2.32 -3.87 -2.83
N ILE A 84 -2.12 -3.68 -4.12
CA ILE A 84 -2.73 -2.56 -4.85
C ILE A 84 -4.25 -2.72 -4.89
N SER A 85 -4.74 -3.94 -5.08
CA SER A 85 -6.18 -4.22 -5.04
C SER A 85 -6.78 -3.84 -3.69
N LEU A 86 -6.13 -4.21 -2.60
CA LEU A 86 -6.54 -3.80 -1.26
C LEU A 86 -6.49 -2.29 -1.09
N ALA A 87 -5.51 -1.62 -1.67
CA ALA A 87 -5.44 -0.16 -1.62
C ALA A 87 -6.71 0.48 -2.20
N PHE A 88 -7.23 -0.05 -3.29
CA PHE A 88 -8.48 0.44 -3.87
C PHE A 88 -9.69 0.12 -3.00
N THR A 89 -9.82 -1.10 -2.53
CA THR A 89 -10.99 -1.50 -1.74
C THR A 89 -11.01 -0.86 -0.35
N MET A 90 -9.86 -0.46 0.16
CA MET A 90 -9.74 0.23 1.45
C MET A 90 -9.74 1.75 1.31
N GLY A 91 -9.76 2.27 0.08
CA GLY A 91 -9.76 3.71 -0.15
C GLY A 91 -8.46 4.41 0.26
N LEU A 92 -7.33 3.75 0.04
CA LEU A 92 -6.02 4.28 0.43
C LEU A 92 -5.53 5.37 -0.52
N THR A 93 -4.64 6.21 0.01
CA THR A 93 -3.87 7.15 -0.80
C THR A 93 -2.70 6.42 -1.46
N CYS A 94 -2.06 7.08 -2.45
CA CYS A 94 -0.82 6.55 -3.04
C CYS A 94 0.26 6.33 -1.98
N ARG A 95 0.35 7.22 -1.01
CA ARG A 95 1.33 7.14 0.08
C ARG A 95 1.08 5.90 0.94
N GLU A 96 -0.16 5.66 1.31
CA GLU A 96 -0.53 4.47 2.09
C GLU A 96 -0.30 3.19 1.29
N CYS A 97 -0.62 3.20 0.01
CA CYS A 97 -0.36 2.07 -0.89
C CYS A 97 1.14 1.76 -0.98
N ASP A 98 1.97 2.78 -1.15
CA ASP A 98 3.42 2.61 -1.19
C ASP A 98 3.97 2.03 0.11
N ARG A 99 3.39 2.41 1.24
CA ARG A 99 3.78 1.86 2.53
C ARG A 99 3.47 0.37 2.63
N LEU A 100 2.30 -0.05 2.12
CA LEU A 100 1.97 -1.48 2.03
C LEU A 100 2.99 -2.23 1.18
N LEU A 101 3.32 -1.67 0.03
CA LEU A 101 4.26 -2.30 -0.90
C LEU A 101 5.64 -2.45 -0.27
N LYS A 102 6.11 -1.42 0.42
CA LYS A 102 7.40 -1.48 1.13
C LYS A 102 7.41 -2.55 2.22
N LEU A 103 6.36 -2.62 3.01
CA LEU A 103 6.27 -3.61 4.09
C LEU A 103 6.28 -5.04 3.57
N ALA A 104 5.84 -5.24 2.34
CA ALA A 104 5.86 -6.55 1.66
C ALA A 104 7.11 -6.74 0.79
N ASP A 105 8.08 -5.87 0.88
CA ASP A 105 9.29 -5.87 0.04
C ASP A 105 8.97 -5.87 -1.46
N ARG A 106 7.92 -5.13 -1.82
CA ARG A 106 7.54 -4.93 -3.22
C ARG A 106 7.90 -3.52 -3.67
N SER A 107 8.08 -3.34 -4.97
CA SER A 107 8.38 -2.04 -5.55
C SER A 107 7.21 -1.09 -5.34
N VAL A 108 7.50 0.13 -4.91
CA VAL A 108 6.49 1.19 -4.81
C VAL A 108 6.01 1.60 -6.21
N LEU A 109 4.91 2.35 -6.26
CA LEU A 109 4.39 2.87 -7.51
C LEU A 109 5.37 3.87 -8.12
N TYR A 110 5.67 3.69 -9.40
CA TYR A 110 6.65 4.50 -10.13
C TYR A 110 5.96 5.29 -11.24
N PRO A 111 5.94 6.64 -11.15
CA PRO A 111 5.14 7.45 -12.07
C PRO A 111 5.61 7.39 -13.53
N LYS A 112 6.83 6.97 -13.80
CA LYS A 112 7.33 6.82 -15.17
C LYS A 112 7.03 5.44 -15.76
N ASN A 113 6.51 4.51 -14.96
CA ASN A 113 5.98 3.27 -15.47
C ASN A 113 4.53 3.50 -15.87
N ARG A 114 4.17 3.17 -17.09
CA ARG A 114 2.85 3.50 -17.65
C ARG A 114 1.70 2.89 -16.84
N ARG A 115 1.81 1.62 -16.50
CA ARG A 115 0.79 0.93 -15.70
C ARG A 115 0.64 1.55 -14.31
N ASP A 116 1.77 1.77 -13.64
CA ASP A 116 1.78 2.40 -12.32
C ASP A 116 1.22 3.82 -12.35
N ALA A 117 1.51 4.58 -13.40
CA ALA A 117 0.97 5.93 -13.56
C ALA A 117 -0.56 5.92 -13.64
N ILE A 118 -1.13 4.96 -14.36
CA ILE A 118 -2.59 4.78 -14.43
C ILE A 118 -3.16 4.46 -13.04
N ILE A 119 -2.51 3.54 -12.32
CA ILE A 119 -2.93 3.17 -10.97
C ILE A 119 -2.87 4.37 -10.03
N MET A 120 -1.78 5.14 -10.07
CA MET A 120 -1.62 6.33 -9.24
C MET A 120 -2.70 7.37 -9.53
N PHE A 121 -2.98 7.60 -10.82
CA PHE A 121 -4.04 8.50 -11.24
C PHE A 121 -5.39 8.09 -10.66
N CYS A 122 -5.70 6.79 -10.73
CA CYS A 122 -6.96 6.27 -10.22
C CYS A 122 -7.04 6.33 -8.69
N LEU A 123 -5.95 6.04 -7.97
CA LEU A 123 -5.91 6.16 -6.52
C LEU A 123 -6.16 7.61 -6.07
N GLU A 124 -5.52 8.57 -6.73
CA GLU A 124 -5.70 9.99 -6.41
C GLU A 124 -7.16 10.44 -6.58
N ARG A 125 -7.88 9.84 -7.50
CA ARG A 125 -9.28 10.18 -7.78
C ARG A 125 -10.27 9.30 -7.03
N HIS A 126 -9.79 8.41 -6.19
CA HIS A 126 -10.63 7.48 -5.43
C HIS A 126 -11.59 6.70 -6.32
N THR A 127 -11.11 6.25 -7.47
CA THR A 127 -11.91 5.37 -8.33
C THR A 127 -12.11 4.03 -7.65
N THR A 128 -13.15 3.33 -8.06
CA THR A 128 -13.41 1.98 -7.53
C THR A 128 -12.41 0.98 -8.09
N PHE A 129 -12.35 -0.19 -7.45
CA PHE A 129 -11.54 -1.29 -7.93
C PHE A 129 -11.95 -1.73 -9.34
N ASP A 130 -13.26 -1.78 -9.61
CA ASP A 130 -13.76 -2.12 -10.95
C ASP A 130 -13.34 -1.06 -11.98
N GLU A 131 -13.41 0.20 -11.63
CA GLU A 131 -13.04 1.30 -12.54
C GLU A 131 -11.56 1.27 -12.91
N VAL A 132 -10.67 1.02 -11.96
CA VAL A 132 -9.23 0.97 -12.28
C VAL A 132 -8.93 -0.23 -13.18
N ASN A 133 -9.57 -1.36 -12.95
CA ASN A 133 -9.39 -2.53 -13.82
C ASN A 133 -9.89 -2.28 -15.24
N MET A 134 -11.01 -1.57 -15.38
CA MET A 134 -11.50 -1.17 -16.70
C MET A 134 -10.55 -0.21 -17.39
N GLU A 135 -10.00 0.75 -16.65
CA GLU A 135 -9.06 1.71 -17.21
C GLU A 135 -7.78 1.04 -17.70
N LEU A 136 -7.25 0.11 -16.89
CA LEU A 136 -6.07 -0.67 -17.28
C LEU A 136 -6.35 -1.50 -18.53
N TYR A 137 -7.49 -2.17 -18.56
CA TYR A 137 -7.89 -2.99 -19.70
C TYR A 137 -8.01 -2.16 -20.98
N ARG A 138 -8.69 -1.02 -20.90
CA ARG A 138 -8.87 -0.12 -22.07
C ARG A 138 -7.55 0.37 -22.63
N ARG A 139 -6.54 0.54 -21.79
CA ARG A 139 -5.25 1.05 -22.20
C ARG A 139 -4.25 -0.04 -22.52
N GLY A 140 -4.69 -1.29 -22.57
CA GLY A 140 -3.85 -2.42 -22.94
C GLY A 140 -2.86 -2.85 -21.86
N GLU A 141 -3.12 -2.48 -20.61
CA GLU A 141 -2.29 -2.88 -19.49
C GLU A 141 -2.89 -4.05 -18.74
N GLU A 142 -2.05 -4.84 -18.06
CA GLU A 142 -2.51 -5.95 -17.23
C GLU A 142 -3.39 -5.41 -16.10
N THR A 143 -4.57 -6.01 -15.92
CA THR A 143 -5.45 -5.63 -14.82
C THR A 143 -4.90 -6.12 -13.48
N LEU A 144 -5.45 -5.60 -12.40
CA LEU A 144 -5.10 -6.06 -11.05
C LEU A 144 -5.69 -7.42 -10.76
N THR A 145 -6.84 -7.74 -11.37
CA THR A 145 -7.49 -9.03 -11.24
C THR A 145 -6.95 -9.95 -12.32
N LYS A 146 -6.26 -11.03 -11.92
CA LYS A 146 -5.90 -12.08 -12.86
C LYS A 146 -7.09 -12.99 -13.07
N LYS A 147 -7.52 -13.08 -14.31
CA LYS A 147 -8.44 -14.14 -14.72
C LYS A 147 -7.59 -15.29 -15.22
N ASP A 148 -7.62 -16.36 -14.50
CA ASP A 148 -7.03 -17.62 -14.95
C ASP A 148 -7.94 -18.28 -15.98
#